data_7014f265736f358463b78d5e1d4094a1
#
_entry.id   7014f265736f358463b78d5e1d4094a1
#
_cell.length_a   1.000
_cell.length_b   1.000
_cell.length_c   1.000
_cell.angle_alpha   90.00
_cell.angle_beta   90.00
_cell.angle_gamma   90.00
#
_symmetry.space_group_name_H-M   'P 1'
#
loop_
_entity.id
_entity.type
_entity.pdbx_description
1 polymer ?
#
loop_
_entity_poly.entity_id
_entity_poly.type
_entity_poly.pdbx_seq_one_letter_code
_entity_poly.pdbx_strand_id
1 'polypeptide(L)'
;MTAFSKAPTFVVIGAGAMGRIVVTDLVNTAPDETTIVVCDVDRGRLRGIAGTRRERRSRVRLRTMLLDARDVRTSAKLFASTGALGVINAASHHFNLNVMDAALKARAHYCDLGGLFHVTRQQIVRDRDWKKADRLALLGIGAAPGIVNVLARSAADTMDDVREIHVAVASREQPASSAALAVSYSIQTVIEEATQDAAVFTGGRMTFVPPMSDATPIDFPDPVGRKWPARTIHSEVATLPRSYKSKGLRECSFRIAFPTSVVDRLTLLRSLGMLSDRPVPVNGTRVAPRDLVLAALRPSAHARSASAVPNQDEYEILRVVVRGSRRGDLIEETVDCHTPGKADWGIGSDINTGSPASIVMQMLASGEITARGCLPPERAVPAEPFFAHLERRGMAVHRTLGPWSRATDS
;
A
#
# COMPACT_ATOMS: atom_id res chain seq x y z
N MET A 1 -10.49 5.52 -27.49
CA MET A 1 -9.61 4.35 -27.25
C MET A 1 -8.38 4.55 -28.14
N THR A 2 -7.31 5.09 -27.59
CA THR A 2 -6.02 5.17 -28.28
C THR A 2 -5.43 3.77 -28.33
N ALA A 3 -5.28 3.23 -29.53
CA ALA A 3 -4.70 1.92 -29.78
C ALA A 3 -3.25 1.90 -29.28
N PHE A 4 -2.91 0.94 -28.40
CA PHE A 4 -1.52 0.66 -28.04
C PHE A 4 -0.76 0.26 -29.30
N SER A 5 0.34 0.93 -29.60
CA SER A 5 1.20 0.53 -30.73
C SER A 5 1.88 -0.83 -30.47
N LYS A 6 1.96 -1.27 -29.22
CA LYS A 6 2.49 -2.57 -28.78
C LYS A 6 1.88 -2.91 -27.41
N ALA A 7 1.47 -4.17 -27.21
CA ALA A 7 0.94 -4.66 -25.94
C ALA A 7 1.99 -4.51 -24.81
N PRO A 8 1.61 -4.01 -23.62
CA PRO A 8 2.55 -3.74 -22.55
C PRO A 8 3.10 -5.02 -21.92
N THR A 9 4.30 -4.91 -21.35
CA THR A 9 4.88 -5.93 -20.47
C THR A 9 5.01 -5.36 -19.07
N PHE A 10 4.45 -6.04 -18.07
CA PHE A 10 4.59 -5.72 -16.66
C PHE A 10 5.39 -6.79 -15.95
N VAL A 11 6.32 -6.38 -15.10
CA VAL A 11 7.07 -7.29 -14.21
C VAL A 11 6.56 -7.11 -12.79
N VAL A 12 6.17 -8.20 -12.13
CA VAL A 12 5.72 -8.22 -10.73
C VAL A 12 6.79 -8.93 -9.89
N ILE A 13 7.35 -8.23 -8.93
CA ILE A 13 8.33 -8.77 -7.98
C ILE A 13 7.60 -9.18 -6.70
N GLY A 14 7.71 -10.45 -6.33
CA GLY A 14 6.99 -11.07 -5.23
C GLY A 14 5.74 -11.82 -5.68
N ALA A 15 5.69 -13.12 -5.37
CA ALA A 15 4.55 -14.02 -5.61
C ALA A 15 3.84 -14.39 -4.29
N GLY A 16 3.96 -13.54 -3.27
CA GLY A 16 3.25 -13.63 -1.99
C GLY A 16 1.76 -13.23 -2.11
N ALA A 17 1.10 -12.98 -0.97
CA ALA A 17 -0.32 -12.62 -0.95
C ALA A 17 -0.62 -11.41 -1.86
N MET A 18 0.07 -10.29 -1.67
CA MET A 18 -0.15 -9.07 -2.45
C MET A 18 0.21 -9.25 -3.94
N GLY A 19 1.33 -9.93 -4.24
CA GLY A 19 1.70 -10.21 -5.63
C GLY A 19 0.67 -11.06 -6.37
N ARG A 20 0.02 -12.00 -5.69
CA ARG A 20 -1.10 -12.79 -6.24
C ARG A 20 -2.29 -11.89 -6.59
N ILE A 21 -2.64 -10.94 -5.73
CA ILE A 21 -3.74 -9.99 -5.99
C ILE A 21 -3.40 -9.10 -7.20
N VAL A 22 -2.19 -8.55 -7.25
CA VAL A 22 -1.70 -7.78 -8.41
C VAL A 22 -1.83 -8.59 -9.71
N VAL A 23 -1.36 -9.84 -9.69
CA VAL A 23 -1.40 -10.71 -10.88
C VAL A 23 -2.84 -11.08 -11.25
N THR A 24 -3.67 -11.40 -10.26
CA THR A 24 -5.09 -11.70 -10.50
C THR A 24 -5.81 -10.50 -11.11
N ASP A 25 -5.57 -9.30 -10.61
CA ASP A 25 -6.12 -8.08 -11.18
C ASP A 25 -5.64 -7.88 -12.63
N LEU A 26 -4.34 -7.93 -12.89
CA LEU A 26 -3.79 -7.80 -14.25
C LEU A 26 -4.35 -8.84 -15.22
N VAL A 27 -4.45 -10.10 -14.81
CA VAL A 27 -5.02 -11.16 -15.66
C VAL A 27 -6.48 -10.89 -15.99
N ASN A 28 -7.22 -10.27 -15.07
CA ASN A 28 -8.66 -10.03 -15.23
C ASN A 28 -8.99 -8.73 -15.97
N THR A 29 -8.09 -7.74 -15.96
CA THR A 29 -8.42 -6.37 -16.38
C THR A 29 -7.46 -5.77 -17.38
N ALA A 30 -6.26 -6.32 -17.54
CA ALA A 30 -5.29 -5.78 -18.49
C ALA A 30 -5.75 -6.01 -19.95
N PRO A 31 -5.34 -5.15 -20.88
CA PRO A 31 -5.60 -5.32 -22.31
C PRO A 31 -5.10 -6.67 -22.82
N ASP A 32 -5.75 -7.19 -23.87
CA ASP A 32 -5.31 -8.40 -24.57
C ASP A 32 -3.84 -8.29 -25.00
N GLU A 33 -3.17 -9.43 -25.10
CA GLU A 33 -1.75 -9.57 -25.45
C GLU A 33 -0.75 -8.98 -24.44
N THR A 34 -1.23 -8.41 -23.31
CA THR A 34 -0.36 -7.99 -22.21
C THR A 34 0.50 -9.17 -21.74
N THR A 35 1.79 -8.90 -21.51
CA THR A 35 2.70 -9.89 -20.90
C THR A 35 2.90 -9.56 -19.43
N ILE A 36 2.71 -10.54 -18.55
CA ILE A 36 2.95 -10.45 -17.12
C ILE A 36 4.10 -11.39 -16.78
N VAL A 37 5.19 -10.88 -16.23
CA VAL A 37 6.34 -11.66 -15.77
C VAL A 37 6.38 -11.58 -14.26
N VAL A 38 6.17 -12.69 -13.55
CA VAL A 38 6.16 -12.75 -12.10
C VAL A 38 7.47 -13.34 -11.61
N CYS A 39 8.13 -12.64 -10.69
CA CYS A 39 9.43 -13.01 -10.16
C CYS A 39 9.37 -13.23 -8.64
N ASP A 40 9.96 -14.32 -8.16
CA ASP A 40 10.14 -14.59 -6.73
C ASP A 40 11.38 -15.49 -6.55
N VAL A 41 11.92 -15.54 -5.34
CA VAL A 41 12.98 -16.51 -4.94
C VAL A 41 12.40 -17.89 -4.65
N ASP A 42 11.11 -18.01 -4.39
CA ASP A 42 10.41 -19.23 -4.00
C ASP A 42 9.70 -19.88 -5.19
N ARG A 43 10.22 -21.05 -5.60
CA ARG A 43 9.63 -21.87 -6.69
C ARG A 43 8.21 -22.34 -6.38
N GLY A 44 7.87 -22.57 -5.11
CA GLY A 44 6.54 -23.01 -4.68
C GLY A 44 5.51 -21.91 -4.91
N ARG A 45 5.82 -20.67 -4.53
CA ARG A 45 4.97 -19.50 -4.77
C ARG A 45 4.76 -19.27 -6.26
N LEU A 46 5.80 -19.36 -7.08
CA LEU A 46 5.69 -19.21 -8.54
C LEU A 46 4.80 -20.28 -9.18
N ARG A 47 4.87 -21.56 -8.71
CA ARG A 47 3.94 -22.60 -9.17
C ARG A 47 2.49 -22.27 -8.82
N GLY A 48 2.24 -21.71 -7.63
CA GLY A 48 0.91 -21.25 -7.23
C GLY A 48 0.33 -20.17 -8.16
N ILE A 49 1.17 -19.24 -8.61
CA ILE A 49 0.77 -18.21 -9.59
C ILE A 49 0.41 -18.84 -10.95
N ALA A 50 1.19 -19.80 -11.43
CA ALA A 50 0.92 -20.47 -12.71
C ALA A 50 -0.43 -21.21 -12.71
N GLY A 51 -0.91 -21.66 -11.53
CA GLY A 51 -2.19 -22.32 -11.34
C GLY A 51 -3.40 -21.38 -11.46
N THR A 52 -3.25 -20.08 -11.20
CA THR A 52 -4.37 -19.10 -11.27
C THR A 52 -4.87 -18.85 -12.68
N ARG A 53 -4.17 -19.33 -13.70
CA ARG A 53 -4.51 -19.19 -15.13
C ARG A 53 -5.75 -19.99 -15.58
N ARG A 54 -6.36 -20.80 -14.72
CA ARG A 54 -7.29 -21.89 -15.14
C ARG A 54 -8.68 -21.44 -15.57
N GLU A 55 -9.11 -20.20 -15.34
CA GLU A 55 -10.53 -19.88 -15.47
C GLU A 55 -10.91 -18.78 -16.48
N ARG A 56 -9.98 -18.23 -17.29
CA ARG A 56 -10.35 -17.11 -18.17
C ARG A 56 -9.91 -17.22 -19.62
N ARG A 57 -10.80 -16.75 -20.50
CA ARG A 57 -10.62 -16.47 -21.92
C ARG A 57 -9.62 -15.31 -22.20
N SER A 58 -8.87 -14.86 -21.18
CA SER A 58 -7.91 -13.76 -21.32
C SER A 58 -6.74 -14.17 -22.22
N ARG A 59 -6.42 -13.33 -23.20
CA ARG A 59 -5.24 -13.46 -24.07
C ARG A 59 -3.95 -12.95 -23.43
N VAL A 60 -3.93 -12.74 -22.12
CA VAL A 60 -2.75 -12.31 -21.37
C VAL A 60 -1.71 -13.43 -21.29
N ARG A 61 -0.45 -13.09 -21.50
CA ARG A 61 0.69 -14.02 -21.43
C ARG A 61 1.33 -13.96 -20.04
N LEU A 62 1.16 -15.01 -19.24
CA LEU A 62 1.74 -15.12 -17.90
C LEU A 62 3.03 -15.96 -17.93
N ARG A 63 4.13 -15.43 -17.39
CA ARG A 63 5.42 -16.09 -17.23
C ARG A 63 5.90 -15.98 -15.79
N THR A 64 6.61 -17.00 -15.30
CA THR A 64 7.21 -16.99 -13.97
C THR A 64 8.71 -17.19 -14.07
N MET A 65 9.48 -16.46 -13.24
CA MET A 65 10.95 -16.51 -13.26
C MET A 65 11.51 -16.45 -11.82
N LEU A 66 12.57 -17.21 -11.58
CA LEU A 66 13.32 -17.09 -10.32
C LEU A 66 14.16 -15.83 -10.37
N LEU A 67 14.03 -14.99 -9.34
CA LEU A 67 14.79 -13.76 -9.21
C LEU A 67 14.94 -13.38 -7.73
N ASP A 68 16.16 -13.02 -7.34
CA ASP A 68 16.42 -12.36 -6.08
C ASP A 68 16.39 -10.82 -6.28
N ALA A 69 15.44 -10.16 -5.66
CA ALA A 69 15.27 -8.71 -5.74
C ALA A 69 16.47 -7.91 -5.18
N ARG A 70 17.34 -8.55 -4.40
CA ARG A 70 18.59 -7.96 -3.91
C ARG A 70 19.65 -7.81 -5.01
N ASP A 71 19.61 -8.66 -6.03
CA ASP A 71 20.54 -8.58 -7.17
C ASP A 71 20.02 -7.57 -8.21
N VAL A 72 20.40 -6.32 -8.01
CA VAL A 72 20.05 -5.19 -8.90
C VAL A 72 20.52 -5.44 -10.34
N ARG A 73 21.69 -6.08 -10.54
CA ARG A 73 22.25 -6.28 -11.88
C ARG A 73 21.45 -7.31 -12.68
N THR A 74 21.15 -8.45 -12.07
CA THR A 74 20.33 -9.49 -12.69
C THR A 74 18.89 -9.00 -12.91
N SER A 75 18.32 -8.29 -11.94
CA SER A 75 16.99 -7.69 -12.04
C SER A 75 16.92 -6.70 -13.23
N ALA A 76 17.89 -5.79 -13.36
CA ALA A 76 17.92 -4.82 -14.44
C ALA A 76 18.04 -5.49 -15.82
N LYS A 77 18.88 -6.52 -15.98
CA LYS A 77 19.00 -7.28 -17.22
C LYS A 77 17.68 -7.97 -17.58
N LEU A 78 17.01 -8.58 -16.60
CA LEU A 78 15.71 -9.22 -16.80
C LEU A 78 14.66 -8.19 -17.28
N PHE A 79 14.52 -7.07 -16.56
CA PHE A 79 13.53 -6.04 -16.91
C PHE A 79 13.78 -5.48 -18.32
N ALA A 80 15.03 -5.24 -18.69
CA ALA A 80 15.39 -4.79 -20.03
C ALA A 80 15.10 -5.84 -21.10
N SER A 81 15.48 -7.12 -20.88
CA SER A 81 15.27 -8.20 -21.84
C SER A 81 13.80 -8.54 -22.09
N THR A 82 12.94 -8.29 -21.10
CA THR A 82 11.49 -8.48 -21.24
C THR A 82 10.81 -7.28 -21.93
N GLY A 83 11.51 -6.17 -22.13
CA GLY A 83 10.92 -4.92 -22.62
C GLY A 83 9.88 -4.36 -21.65
N ALA A 84 10.13 -4.47 -20.33
CA ALA A 84 9.18 -4.05 -19.32
C ALA A 84 8.80 -2.57 -19.45
N LEU A 85 7.52 -2.29 -19.62
CA LEU A 85 6.97 -0.94 -19.50
C LEU A 85 7.03 -0.49 -18.04
N GLY A 86 6.66 -1.38 -17.12
CA GLY A 86 6.64 -1.09 -15.70
C GLY A 86 6.97 -2.29 -14.83
N VAL A 87 7.53 -2.00 -13.66
CA VAL A 87 7.90 -2.95 -12.62
C VAL A 87 7.11 -2.63 -11.36
N ILE A 88 6.40 -3.62 -10.83
CA ILE A 88 5.61 -3.55 -9.60
C ILE A 88 6.37 -4.31 -8.51
N ASN A 89 6.80 -3.64 -7.45
CA ASN A 89 7.35 -4.31 -6.28
C ASN A 89 6.23 -4.65 -5.29
N ALA A 90 5.76 -5.89 -5.31
CA ALA A 90 4.81 -6.47 -4.36
C ALA A 90 5.52 -7.40 -3.33
N ALA A 91 6.84 -7.33 -3.25
CA ALA A 91 7.64 -7.96 -2.21
C ALA A 91 7.81 -7.02 -1.00
N SER A 92 8.66 -7.38 -0.04
CA SER A 92 8.94 -6.53 1.12
C SER A 92 9.48 -5.16 0.71
N HIS A 93 9.05 -4.11 1.42
CA HIS A 93 9.53 -2.74 1.25
C HIS A 93 11.05 -2.59 1.44
N HIS A 94 11.71 -3.51 2.13
CA HIS A 94 13.17 -3.55 2.25
C HIS A 94 13.89 -3.67 0.90
N PHE A 95 13.20 -4.15 -0.13
CA PHE A 95 13.74 -4.26 -1.49
C PHE A 95 13.37 -3.09 -2.40
N ASN A 96 12.59 -2.12 -1.94
CA ASN A 96 12.14 -0.99 -2.77
C ASN A 96 13.31 -0.31 -3.48
N LEU A 97 14.37 0.04 -2.77
CA LEU A 97 15.53 0.74 -3.37
C LEU A 97 16.25 -0.13 -4.41
N ASN A 98 16.40 -1.43 -4.16
CA ASN A 98 17.03 -2.36 -5.10
C ASN A 98 16.21 -2.47 -6.40
N VAL A 99 14.89 -2.66 -6.27
CA VAL A 99 14.00 -2.81 -7.42
C VAL A 99 13.87 -1.50 -8.19
N MET A 100 13.82 -0.34 -7.50
CA MET A 100 13.88 0.99 -8.13
C MET A 100 15.14 1.18 -8.97
N ASP A 101 16.32 0.83 -8.42
CA ASP A 101 17.59 0.95 -9.13
C ASP A 101 17.63 0.05 -10.37
N ALA A 102 17.10 -1.16 -10.26
CA ALA A 102 17.00 -2.08 -11.39
C ALA A 102 16.03 -1.58 -12.46
N ALA A 103 14.86 -1.05 -12.08
CA ALA A 103 13.87 -0.50 -12.99
C ALA A 103 14.40 0.75 -13.72
N LEU A 104 15.08 1.66 -12.99
CA LEU A 104 15.69 2.84 -13.58
C LEU A 104 16.76 2.48 -14.62
N LYS A 105 17.65 1.52 -14.31
CA LYS A 105 18.66 0.99 -15.25
C LYS A 105 18.04 0.36 -16.49
N ALA A 106 16.91 -0.31 -16.34
CA ALA A 106 16.14 -0.90 -17.43
C ALA A 106 15.27 0.12 -18.19
N ARG A 107 15.22 1.38 -17.77
CA ARG A 107 14.34 2.44 -18.29
C ARG A 107 12.86 2.05 -18.25
N ALA A 108 12.45 1.30 -17.23
CA ALA A 108 11.06 0.94 -16.95
C ALA A 108 10.45 1.90 -15.91
N HIS A 109 9.13 2.08 -15.94
CA HIS A 109 8.41 2.70 -14.83
C HIS A 109 8.44 1.78 -13.61
N TYR A 110 8.20 2.33 -12.43
CA TYR A 110 8.22 1.61 -11.16
C TYR A 110 7.03 1.99 -10.30
N CYS A 111 6.49 1.03 -9.57
CA CYS A 111 5.68 1.30 -8.38
C CYS A 111 5.94 0.25 -7.29
N ASP A 112 5.60 0.61 -6.05
CA ASP A 112 5.58 -0.29 -4.90
C ASP A 112 4.30 -0.09 -4.07
N LEU A 113 4.08 -0.97 -3.09
CA LEU A 113 2.91 -0.92 -2.21
C LEU A 113 3.15 -0.09 -0.94
N GLY A 114 4.32 0.52 -0.81
CA GLY A 114 4.71 1.37 0.29
C GLY A 114 6.11 1.07 0.82
N GLY A 115 6.67 2.03 1.59
CA GLY A 115 8.03 1.94 2.15
C GLY A 115 8.07 2.33 3.61
N LEU A 116 6.94 2.33 4.32
CA LEU A 116 6.80 3.00 5.57
C LEU A 116 7.38 4.43 5.50
N PHE A 117 7.56 5.10 6.62
CA PHE A 117 8.06 6.48 6.62
C PHE A 117 9.51 6.61 6.13
N HIS A 118 10.40 5.75 6.66
CA HIS A 118 11.85 5.91 6.47
C HIS A 118 12.30 5.56 5.05
N VAL A 119 11.83 4.44 4.50
CA VAL A 119 12.20 4.01 3.14
C VAL A 119 11.60 4.95 2.10
N THR A 120 10.36 5.39 2.29
CA THR A 120 9.70 6.37 1.41
C THR A 120 10.50 7.68 1.32
N ARG A 121 11.05 8.16 2.44
CA ARG A 121 11.93 9.34 2.43
C ARG A 121 13.22 9.13 1.64
N GLN A 122 13.79 7.92 1.67
CA GLN A 122 14.97 7.57 0.87
C GLN A 122 14.65 7.46 -0.63
N GLN A 123 13.44 7.03 -0.96
CA GLN A 123 12.99 6.93 -2.34
C GLN A 123 12.74 8.30 -2.98
N ILE A 124 12.02 9.20 -2.29
CA ILE A 124 11.54 10.47 -2.86
C ILE A 124 12.68 11.44 -3.25
N VAL A 125 13.87 11.30 -2.66
CA VAL A 125 15.02 12.15 -3.01
C VAL A 125 15.63 11.82 -4.38
N ARG A 126 15.22 10.70 -5.01
CA ARG A 126 15.70 10.23 -6.31
C ARG A 126 14.96 10.87 -7.50
N ASP A 127 14.09 11.84 -7.27
CA ASP A 127 13.22 12.46 -8.28
C ASP A 127 13.96 12.96 -9.53
N ARG A 128 15.15 13.56 -9.34
CA ARG A 128 15.97 14.08 -10.45
C ARG A 128 16.37 12.99 -11.45
N ASP A 129 16.75 11.81 -10.98
CA ASP A 129 17.22 10.72 -11.82
C ASP A 129 16.08 10.12 -12.63
N TRP A 130 14.90 9.99 -12.01
CA TRP A 130 13.69 9.51 -12.66
C TRP A 130 13.15 10.48 -13.70
N LYS A 131 13.19 11.80 -13.44
CA LYS A 131 12.88 12.84 -14.42
C LYS A 131 13.84 12.81 -15.60
N LYS A 132 15.14 12.69 -15.36
CA LYS A 132 16.16 12.59 -16.42
C LYS A 132 15.98 11.34 -17.29
N ALA A 133 15.50 10.26 -16.72
CA ALA A 133 15.20 9.02 -17.45
C ALA A 133 13.89 9.09 -18.24
N ASP A 134 13.08 10.12 -18.05
CA ASP A 134 11.70 10.23 -18.55
C ASP A 134 10.83 9.04 -18.11
N ARG A 135 10.92 8.71 -16.83
CA ARG A 135 10.16 7.61 -16.22
C ARG A 135 9.51 8.06 -14.92
N LEU A 136 8.50 7.31 -14.50
CA LEU A 136 7.83 7.49 -13.22
C LEU A 136 8.24 6.38 -12.26
N ALA A 137 8.66 6.74 -11.04
CA ALA A 137 8.60 5.91 -9.87
C ALA A 137 7.44 6.40 -9.01
N LEU A 138 6.40 5.61 -8.89
CA LEU A 138 5.24 5.89 -8.07
C LEU A 138 5.40 5.21 -6.71
N LEU A 139 5.53 6.00 -5.65
CA LEU A 139 5.88 5.54 -4.32
C LEU A 139 4.63 5.23 -3.49
N GLY A 140 4.43 3.97 -3.15
CA GLY A 140 3.34 3.55 -2.28
C GLY A 140 1.97 3.66 -2.93
N ILE A 141 1.59 2.63 -3.71
CA ILE A 141 0.28 2.57 -4.35
C ILE A 141 -0.44 1.28 -4.00
N GLY A 142 -0.85 1.20 -2.74
CA GLY A 142 -1.73 0.18 -2.16
C GLY A 142 -3.00 0.81 -1.62
N ALA A 143 -3.48 0.30 -0.50
CA ALA A 143 -4.60 0.87 0.26
C ALA A 143 -4.14 2.14 0.98
N ALA A 144 -3.19 1.97 1.89
CA ALA A 144 -2.50 2.98 2.65
C ALA A 144 -1.00 2.54 2.78
N PRO A 145 -0.07 3.26 2.12
CA PRO A 145 -0.27 4.37 1.19
C PRO A 145 -0.88 3.95 -0.14
N GLY A 146 -1.49 4.89 -0.83
CA GLY A 146 -2.00 4.68 -2.18
C GLY A 146 -3.40 5.27 -2.35
N ILE A 147 -4.44 4.47 -2.16
CA ILE A 147 -5.83 4.95 -2.27
C ILE A 147 -6.01 6.18 -1.38
N VAL A 148 -5.62 6.12 -0.09
CA VAL A 148 -5.78 7.24 0.85
C VAL A 148 -5.08 8.53 0.37
N ASN A 149 -3.95 8.43 -0.31
CA ASN A 149 -3.27 9.59 -0.88
C ASN A 149 -4.09 10.24 -2.01
N VAL A 150 -4.74 9.40 -2.85
CA VAL A 150 -5.60 9.88 -3.93
C VAL A 150 -6.92 10.45 -3.36
N LEU A 151 -7.47 9.85 -2.30
CA LEU A 151 -8.61 10.42 -1.54
C LEU A 151 -8.23 11.80 -0.98
N ALA A 152 -7.05 11.92 -0.32
CA ALA A 152 -6.56 13.20 0.18
C ALA A 152 -6.43 14.25 -0.92
N ARG A 153 -5.85 13.86 -2.07
CA ARG A 153 -5.75 14.72 -3.26
C ARG A 153 -7.11 15.22 -3.70
N SER A 154 -8.07 14.32 -3.83
CA SER A 154 -9.39 14.65 -4.38
C SER A 154 -10.13 15.72 -3.56
N ALA A 155 -9.97 15.72 -2.22
CA ALA A 155 -10.51 16.75 -1.36
C ALA A 155 -9.63 18.02 -1.36
N ALA A 156 -8.31 17.85 -1.16
CA ALA A 156 -7.36 18.96 -1.06
C ALA A 156 -7.29 19.82 -2.33
N ASP A 157 -7.48 19.24 -3.52
CA ASP A 157 -7.46 19.98 -4.79
C ASP A 157 -8.66 20.94 -4.93
N THR A 158 -9.76 20.71 -4.19
CA THR A 158 -10.95 21.57 -4.19
C THR A 158 -10.86 22.74 -3.21
N MET A 159 -9.86 22.75 -2.32
CA MET A 159 -9.68 23.75 -1.27
C MET A 159 -8.66 24.83 -1.68
N ASP A 160 -8.86 26.06 -1.22
CA ASP A 160 -7.92 27.16 -1.42
C ASP A 160 -6.70 27.01 -0.50
N ASP A 161 -6.92 26.72 0.78
CA ASP A 161 -5.90 26.28 1.72
C ASP A 161 -6.26 24.92 2.34
N VAL A 162 -5.24 24.17 2.77
CA VAL A 162 -5.37 22.88 3.43
C VAL A 162 -4.60 22.93 4.74
N ARG A 163 -5.28 22.73 5.86
CA ARG A 163 -4.66 22.84 7.19
C ARG A 163 -4.37 21.53 7.84
N GLU A 164 -5.30 20.58 7.69
CA GLU A 164 -5.20 19.26 8.31
C GLU A 164 -5.53 18.16 7.29
N ILE A 165 -4.79 17.07 7.35
CA ILE A 165 -5.08 15.82 6.64
C ILE A 165 -4.90 14.66 7.63
N HIS A 166 -5.99 13.94 7.91
CA HIS A 166 -5.99 12.80 8.82
C HIS A 166 -6.45 11.54 8.09
N VAL A 167 -5.64 10.50 8.17
CA VAL A 167 -5.95 9.20 7.58
C VAL A 167 -6.30 8.22 8.69
N ALA A 168 -7.38 7.47 8.50
CA ALA A 168 -7.78 6.39 9.40
C ALA A 168 -8.21 5.16 8.60
N VAL A 169 -7.74 3.99 9.01
CA VAL A 169 -8.08 2.70 8.39
C VAL A 169 -8.74 1.81 9.41
N ALA A 170 -9.85 1.19 9.03
CA ALA A 170 -10.53 0.24 9.89
C ALA A 170 -11.28 -0.83 9.11
N SER A 171 -11.24 -2.06 9.61
CA SER A 171 -11.95 -3.20 9.05
C SER A 171 -13.11 -3.63 9.97
N ARG A 172 -14.10 -4.30 9.35
CA ARG A 172 -15.13 -5.01 10.08
C ARG A 172 -14.50 -6.06 10.99
N GLU A 173 -14.99 -6.18 12.23
CA GLU A 173 -14.53 -7.21 13.15
C GLU A 173 -14.79 -8.60 12.57
N GLN A 174 -13.76 -9.43 12.57
CA GLN A 174 -13.86 -10.81 12.11
C GLN A 174 -13.96 -11.73 13.34
N PRO A 175 -14.63 -12.89 13.25
CA PRO A 175 -14.58 -13.90 14.29
C PRO A 175 -13.13 -14.22 14.68
N ALA A 176 -12.90 -14.45 15.97
CA ALA A 176 -11.56 -14.72 16.47
C ALA A 176 -10.90 -15.87 15.69
N SER A 177 -9.81 -15.58 15.02
CA SER A 177 -9.02 -16.58 14.29
C SER A 177 -8.16 -17.37 15.27
N SER A 178 -8.07 -18.69 15.09
CA SER A 178 -7.11 -19.55 15.80
C SER A 178 -5.65 -19.26 15.43
N ALA A 179 -5.42 -18.54 14.35
CA ALA A 179 -4.06 -18.15 13.94
C ALA A 179 -3.45 -17.15 14.94
N ALA A 180 -2.18 -17.33 15.25
CA ALA A 180 -1.47 -16.55 16.25
C ALA A 180 -1.48 -15.04 16.00
N LEU A 181 -1.31 -14.60 14.75
CA LEU A 181 -1.47 -13.21 14.29
C LEU A 181 -2.21 -13.25 12.96
N ALA A 182 -3.53 -13.02 13.02
CA ALA A 182 -4.39 -12.99 11.85
C ALA A 182 -4.36 -11.59 11.22
N VAL A 183 -3.39 -11.35 10.34
CA VAL A 183 -3.28 -10.11 9.58
C VAL A 183 -3.30 -10.43 8.09
N SER A 184 -3.82 -9.51 7.30
CA SER A 184 -4.04 -9.69 5.87
C SER A 184 -2.77 -9.43 5.03
N TYR A 185 -1.85 -8.60 5.54
CA TYR A 185 -0.60 -8.25 4.88
C TYR A 185 0.64 -8.76 5.64
N SER A 186 1.81 -8.25 5.35
CA SER A 186 3.08 -8.73 5.91
C SER A 186 3.13 -8.63 7.44
N ILE A 187 3.25 -9.75 8.13
CA ILE A 187 3.47 -9.80 9.59
C ILE A 187 4.68 -8.95 10.01
N GLN A 188 5.75 -8.94 9.21
CA GLN A 188 6.91 -8.11 9.47
C GLN A 188 6.53 -6.62 9.48
N THR A 189 5.73 -6.17 8.52
CA THR A 189 5.25 -4.78 8.47
C THR A 189 4.39 -4.44 9.68
N VAL A 190 3.48 -5.33 10.09
CA VAL A 190 2.66 -5.13 11.30
C VAL A 190 3.51 -5.03 12.57
N ILE A 191 4.56 -5.85 12.69
CA ILE A 191 5.51 -5.76 13.81
C ILE A 191 6.25 -4.41 13.79
N GLU A 192 6.68 -3.95 12.63
CA GLU A 192 7.34 -2.65 12.48
C GLU A 192 6.40 -1.49 12.83
N GLU A 193 5.14 -1.52 12.40
CA GLU A 193 4.10 -0.57 12.78
C GLU A 193 3.82 -0.55 14.29
N ALA A 194 3.92 -1.71 14.94
CA ALA A 194 3.69 -1.85 16.39
C ALA A 194 4.94 -1.50 17.24
N THR A 195 6.12 -1.33 16.65
CA THR A 195 7.37 -1.18 17.40
C THR A 195 8.15 0.09 17.06
N GLN A 196 7.96 0.66 15.87
CA GLN A 196 8.64 1.91 15.49
C GLN A 196 7.80 3.12 15.87
N ASP A 197 8.44 4.18 16.33
CA ASP A 197 7.76 5.44 16.66
C ASP A 197 6.98 5.98 15.46
N ALA A 198 5.73 6.32 15.68
CA ALA A 198 4.83 6.82 14.66
C ALA A 198 5.19 8.27 14.29
N ALA A 199 5.41 8.53 13.01
CA ALA A 199 5.60 9.87 12.52
C ALA A 199 4.26 10.63 12.53
N VAL A 200 4.27 11.87 13.03
CA VAL A 200 3.15 12.81 12.95
C VAL A 200 3.67 14.19 12.52
N PHE A 201 2.86 14.88 11.75
CA PHE A 201 3.17 16.27 11.37
C PHE A 201 2.23 17.17 12.13
N THR A 202 2.77 17.97 13.05
CA THR A 202 1.98 18.83 13.93
C THR A 202 2.64 20.19 14.09
N GLY A 203 1.82 21.28 14.12
CA GLY A 203 2.30 22.65 14.12
C GLY A 203 3.20 23.00 12.93
N GLY A 204 3.10 22.30 11.83
CA GLY A 204 3.96 22.48 10.65
C GLY A 204 5.34 21.83 10.78
N ARG A 205 5.55 20.93 11.75
CA ARG A 205 6.82 20.22 12.00
C ARG A 205 6.59 18.71 12.10
N MET A 206 7.60 17.95 11.67
CA MET A 206 7.61 16.50 11.83
C MET A 206 8.05 16.14 13.24
N THR A 207 7.26 15.32 13.94
CA THR A 207 7.57 14.76 15.26
C THR A 207 7.32 13.25 15.25
N PHE A 208 7.75 12.57 16.31
CA PHE A 208 7.52 11.13 16.49
C PHE A 208 6.89 10.91 17.86
N VAL A 209 5.93 9.99 17.88
CA VAL A 209 5.21 9.58 19.11
C VAL A 209 5.30 8.06 19.26
N PRO A 210 5.10 7.52 20.48
CA PRO A 210 5.15 6.08 20.70
C PRO A 210 4.23 5.30 19.74
N PRO A 211 4.63 4.12 19.28
CA PRO A 211 3.79 3.29 18.42
C PRO A 211 2.53 2.85 19.15
N MET A 212 1.45 2.66 18.41
CA MET A 212 0.14 2.26 18.92
C MET A 212 -0.45 3.22 19.98
N SER A 213 0.02 4.49 19.99
CA SER A 213 -0.46 5.53 20.89
C SER A 213 -1.72 6.22 20.38
N ASP A 214 -2.37 6.98 21.26
CA ASP A 214 -3.46 7.89 20.93
C ASP A 214 -4.60 7.20 20.16
N ALA A 215 -5.04 6.04 20.69
CA ALA A 215 -6.21 5.35 20.17
C ALA A 215 -7.48 6.15 20.52
N THR A 216 -8.02 6.86 19.54
CA THR A 216 -9.23 7.68 19.69
C THR A 216 -10.40 7.04 18.94
N PRO A 217 -11.63 7.09 19.49
CA PRO A 217 -12.78 6.51 18.82
C PRO A 217 -13.14 7.29 17.54
N ILE A 218 -13.37 6.56 16.46
CA ILE A 218 -13.89 7.08 15.19
C ILE A 218 -15.10 6.24 14.80
N ASP A 219 -16.20 6.92 14.48
CA ASP A 219 -17.41 6.28 13.96
C ASP A 219 -17.29 6.15 12.44
N PHE A 220 -17.01 4.94 11.98
CA PHE A 220 -17.02 4.59 10.56
C PHE A 220 -18.43 4.19 10.12
N PRO A 221 -18.79 4.32 8.86
CA PRO A 221 -20.05 3.77 8.34
C PRO A 221 -20.19 2.27 8.55
N ASP A 222 -21.43 1.76 8.50
CA ASP A 222 -21.68 0.33 8.45
C ASP A 222 -21.00 -0.31 7.22
N PRO A 223 -20.51 -1.54 7.34
CA PRO A 223 -20.59 -2.48 8.47
C PRO A 223 -19.38 -2.42 9.43
N VAL A 224 -18.55 -1.40 9.38
CA VAL A 224 -17.34 -1.28 10.22
C VAL A 224 -17.69 -0.76 11.62
N GLY A 225 -18.50 0.32 11.71
CA GLY A 225 -18.94 0.90 12.97
C GLY A 225 -17.84 1.58 13.77
N ARG A 226 -18.04 1.73 15.08
CA ARG A 226 -17.10 2.43 15.97
C ARG A 226 -15.83 1.64 16.19
N LYS A 227 -14.67 2.27 15.95
CA LYS A 227 -13.33 1.69 16.13
C LYS A 227 -12.41 2.66 16.86
N TRP A 228 -11.29 2.14 17.36
CA TRP A 228 -10.24 2.88 18.07
C TRP A 228 -8.90 2.79 17.33
N PRO A 229 -8.76 3.46 16.17
CA PRO A 229 -7.51 3.43 15.43
C PRO A 229 -6.41 4.15 16.19
N ALA A 230 -5.25 3.51 16.29
CA ALA A 230 -4.05 3.99 16.96
C ALA A 230 -3.02 4.51 15.94
N ARG A 231 -2.11 5.37 16.38
CA ARG A 231 -1.02 5.90 15.54
C ARG A 231 0.03 4.84 15.28
N THR A 232 0.40 4.68 14.02
CA THR A 232 1.49 3.81 13.58
C THR A 232 2.38 4.55 12.59
N ILE A 233 3.60 4.06 12.39
CA ILE A 233 4.49 4.61 11.38
C ILE A 233 3.96 4.31 9.98
N HIS A 234 3.85 5.34 9.12
CA HIS A 234 3.28 5.14 7.79
C HIS A 234 3.82 6.13 6.75
N SER A 235 3.70 5.79 5.46
CA SER A 235 4.30 6.54 4.34
C SER A 235 3.62 7.88 4.06
N GLU A 236 2.32 8.00 4.32
CA GLU A 236 1.52 9.20 4.00
C GLU A 236 2.07 10.42 4.74
N VAL A 237 2.52 10.23 5.99
CA VAL A 237 3.10 11.31 6.78
C VAL A 237 4.46 11.76 6.23
N ALA A 238 5.13 10.93 5.43
CA ALA A 238 6.35 11.34 4.72
C ALA A 238 6.07 12.18 3.47
N THR A 239 4.89 12.05 2.85
CA THR A 239 4.59 12.61 1.53
C THR A 239 3.57 13.75 1.56
N LEU A 240 2.42 13.58 2.22
CA LEU A 240 1.35 14.57 2.27
C LEU A 240 1.80 15.95 2.80
N PRO A 241 2.59 16.04 3.91
CA PRO A 241 3.10 17.33 4.37
C PRO A 241 3.96 18.04 3.34
N ARG A 242 4.76 17.30 2.59
CA ARG A 242 5.59 17.84 1.52
C ARG A 242 4.76 18.31 0.33
N SER A 243 3.72 17.52 -0.03
CA SER A 243 2.86 17.78 -1.18
C SER A 243 1.96 19.00 -0.99
N TYR A 244 1.51 19.25 0.25
CA TYR A 244 0.55 20.31 0.57
C TYR A 244 1.13 21.45 1.42
N LYS A 245 2.45 21.52 1.57
CA LYS A 245 3.13 22.65 2.27
C LYS A 245 2.72 24.01 1.71
N SER A 246 2.66 24.13 0.39
CA SER A 246 2.30 25.39 -0.28
C SER A 246 0.84 25.77 -0.09
N LYS A 247 -0.03 24.82 0.24
CA LYS A 247 -1.44 25.07 0.61
C LYS A 247 -1.63 25.32 2.12
N GLY A 248 -0.55 25.38 2.92
CA GLY A 248 -0.62 25.73 4.32
C GLY A 248 -0.81 24.58 5.29
N LEU A 249 -0.60 23.32 4.89
CA LEU A 249 -0.76 22.15 5.75
C LEU A 249 0.09 22.27 7.04
N ARG A 250 -0.57 22.04 8.19
CA ARG A 250 0.03 22.11 9.53
C ARG A 250 -0.10 20.80 10.31
N GLU A 251 -1.15 20.02 10.06
CA GLU A 251 -1.41 18.78 10.77
C GLU A 251 -1.58 17.62 9.77
N CYS A 252 -0.87 16.51 10.00
CA CYS A 252 -1.06 15.28 9.23
C CYS A 252 -0.78 14.06 10.12
N SER A 253 -1.69 13.09 10.11
CA SER A 253 -1.54 11.85 10.88
C SER A 253 -2.11 10.65 10.14
N PHE A 254 -1.58 9.48 10.49
CA PHE A 254 -2.09 8.19 10.08
C PHE A 254 -2.45 7.35 11.32
N ARG A 255 -3.57 6.63 11.24
CA ARG A 255 -4.05 5.73 12.28
C ARG A 255 -4.66 4.47 11.66
N ILE A 256 -4.51 3.34 12.34
CA ILE A 256 -5.13 2.07 11.94
C ILE A 256 -5.76 1.37 13.14
N ALA A 257 -6.94 0.80 12.95
CA ALA A 257 -7.60 -0.05 13.92
C ALA A 257 -7.27 -1.52 13.64
N PHE A 258 -6.38 -2.10 14.42
CA PHE A 258 -6.16 -3.54 14.40
C PHE A 258 -7.24 -4.26 15.23
N PRO A 259 -7.56 -5.53 14.88
CA PRO A 259 -8.39 -6.37 15.75
C PRO A 259 -7.82 -6.43 17.17
N THR A 260 -8.68 -6.37 18.18
CA THR A 260 -8.27 -6.37 19.59
C THR A 260 -7.35 -7.55 19.94
N SER A 261 -7.66 -8.74 19.42
CA SER A 261 -6.84 -9.93 19.62
C SER A 261 -5.41 -9.82 19.03
N VAL A 262 -5.21 -9.02 17.98
CA VAL A 262 -3.88 -8.74 17.39
C VAL A 262 -3.14 -7.75 18.29
N VAL A 263 -3.82 -6.69 18.75
CA VAL A 263 -3.24 -5.69 19.66
C VAL A 263 -2.75 -6.34 20.95
N ASP A 264 -3.56 -7.20 21.57
CA ASP A 264 -3.22 -7.90 22.81
C ASP A 264 -1.97 -8.78 22.64
N ARG A 265 -1.91 -9.54 21.54
CA ARG A 265 -0.77 -10.42 21.23
C ARG A 265 0.50 -9.64 20.94
N LEU A 266 0.42 -8.55 20.17
CA LEU A 266 1.56 -7.68 19.91
C LEU A 266 2.05 -6.99 21.19
N THR A 267 1.14 -6.57 22.05
CA THR A 267 1.45 -5.97 23.36
C THR A 267 2.18 -6.97 24.26
N LEU A 268 1.71 -8.21 24.34
CA LEU A 268 2.39 -9.28 25.08
C LEU A 268 3.79 -9.55 24.52
N LEU A 269 3.91 -9.78 23.21
CA LEU A 269 5.21 -10.04 22.59
C LEU A 269 6.19 -8.88 22.79
N ARG A 270 5.71 -7.64 22.73
CA ARG A 270 6.53 -6.44 23.01
C ARG A 270 6.98 -6.39 24.46
N SER A 271 6.10 -6.64 25.42
CA SER A 271 6.43 -6.63 26.85
C SER A 271 7.49 -7.69 27.21
N LEU A 272 7.49 -8.82 26.52
CA LEU A 272 8.49 -9.88 26.66
C LEU A 272 9.79 -9.61 25.88
N GLY A 273 9.91 -8.47 25.17
CA GLY A 273 11.07 -8.15 24.33
C GLY A 273 11.18 -8.99 23.05
N MET A 274 10.15 -9.80 22.72
CA MET A 274 10.16 -10.72 21.57
C MET A 274 10.07 -10.02 20.22
N LEU A 275 9.70 -8.75 20.18
CA LEU A 275 9.66 -7.94 18.95
C LEU A 275 10.95 -7.13 18.72
N SER A 276 11.96 -7.27 19.62
CA SER A 276 13.25 -6.57 19.50
C SER A 276 14.09 -7.10 18.34
N ASP A 277 14.70 -6.19 17.58
CA ASP A 277 15.70 -6.50 16.56
C ASP A 277 17.14 -6.54 17.12
N ARG A 278 17.31 -6.22 18.41
CA ARG A 278 18.61 -6.27 19.10
C ARG A 278 18.97 -7.72 19.45
N PRO A 279 20.07 -8.28 18.87
CA PRO A 279 20.42 -9.66 19.13
C PRO A 279 20.78 -9.92 20.59
N VAL A 280 20.20 -10.97 21.18
CA VAL A 280 20.52 -11.50 22.51
C VAL A 280 21.31 -12.82 22.41
N PRO A 281 22.16 -13.18 23.38
CA PRO A 281 22.87 -14.45 23.38
C PRO A 281 21.92 -15.60 23.72
N VAL A 282 21.92 -16.64 22.86
CA VAL A 282 21.17 -17.89 23.06
C VAL A 282 22.11 -19.06 22.70
N ASN A 283 22.47 -19.86 23.70
CA ASN A 283 23.36 -21.04 23.49
C ASN A 283 24.62 -20.75 22.65
N GLY A 284 25.29 -19.63 22.93
CA GLY A 284 26.51 -19.23 22.22
C GLY A 284 26.29 -18.52 20.87
N THR A 285 25.08 -18.43 20.37
CA THR A 285 24.73 -17.72 19.14
C THR A 285 23.96 -16.44 19.47
N ARG A 286 24.15 -15.37 18.67
CA ARG A 286 23.36 -14.13 18.82
C ARG A 286 22.15 -14.18 17.90
N VAL A 287 20.96 -14.09 18.48
CA VAL A 287 19.67 -14.15 17.77
C VAL A 287 18.83 -12.90 18.09
N ALA A 288 18.31 -12.24 17.08
CA ALA A 288 17.30 -11.20 17.29
C ALA A 288 15.95 -11.86 17.62
N PRO A 289 15.32 -11.58 18.77
CA PRO A 289 14.04 -12.21 19.17
C PRO A 289 12.97 -12.08 18.08
N ARG A 290 12.87 -10.92 17.40
CA ARG A 290 11.95 -10.69 16.29
C ARG A 290 12.12 -11.71 15.15
N ASP A 291 13.35 -12.09 14.82
CA ASP A 291 13.61 -13.05 13.73
C ASP A 291 13.08 -14.44 14.07
N LEU A 292 13.14 -14.83 15.35
CA LEU A 292 12.55 -16.08 15.83
C LEU A 292 11.03 -16.05 15.72
N VAL A 293 10.38 -14.95 16.14
CA VAL A 293 8.92 -14.76 15.99
C VAL A 293 8.51 -14.85 14.52
N LEU A 294 9.20 -14.13 13.63
CA LEU A 294 8.93 -14.17 12.20
C LEU A 294 9.12 -15.57 11.61
N ALA A 295 10.16 -16.30 12.03
CA ALA A 295 10.41 -17.67 11.58
C ALA A 295 9.30 -18.64 12.05
N ALA A 296 8.86 -18.52 13.30
CA ALA A 296 7.80 -19.34 13.88
C ALA A 296 6.43 -19.08 13.22
N LEU A 297 6.16 -17.85 12.77
CA LEU A 297 4.90 -17.47 12.15
C LEU A 297 4.82 -17.80 10.64
N ARG A 298 5.98 -18.06 9.98
CA ARG A 298 6.03 -18.39 8.54
C ARG A 298 5.15 -19.58 8.11
N PRO A 299 5.15 -20.73 8.82
CA PRO A 299 4.31 -21.87 8.45
C PRO A 299 2.82 -21.51 8.47
N SER A 300 2.37 -20.76 9.48
CA SER A 300 0.98 -20.32 9.61
C SER A 300 0.55 -19.37 8.48
N ALA A 301 1.44 -18.49 8.03
CA ALA A 301 1.19 -17.59 6.92
C ALA A 301 1.06 -18.32 5.57
N HIS A 302 1.88 -19.37 5.35
CA HIS A 302 1.80 -20.21 4.15
C HIS A 302 0.53 -21.07 4.11
N ALA A 303 0.14 -21.65 5.25
CA ALA A 303 -1.07 -22.47 5.36
C ALA A 303 -2.34 -21.66 5.06
N ARG A 304 -2.38 -20.39 5.47
CA ARG A 304 -3.51 -19.49 5.20
C ARG A 304 -3.62 -19.07 3.73
N SER A 305 -2.49 -18.86 3.06
CA SER A 305 -2.47 -18.52 1.62
C SER A 305 -2.96 -19.68 0.72
N ALA A 306 -2.97 -20.91 1.22
CA ALA A 306 -3.32 -22.10 0.44
C ALA A 306 -4.76 -22.61 0.67
N SER A 307 -5.43 -22.24 1.76
CA SER A 307 -6.69 -22.87 2.17
C SER A 307 -7.81 -21.90 2.61
N ALA A 308 -7.59 -20.61 2.65
CA ALA A 308 -8.65 -19.68 3.03
C ALA A 308 -9.55 -19.41 1.80
N VAL A 309 -10.74 -19.99 1.79
CA VAL A 309 -11.88 -19.40 1.08
C VAL A 309 -11.99 -17.97 1.62
N PRO A 310 -11.95 -16.92 0.77
CA PRO A 310 -12.08 -15.56 1.24
C PRO A 310 -13.35 -15.46 2.07
N ASN A 311 -13.23 -14.90 3.26
CA ASN A 311 -14.41 -14.66 4.06
C ASN A 311 -15.22 -13.57 3.33
N GLN A 312 -16.38 -13.93 2.83
CA GLN A 312 -17.27 -13.00 2.10
C GLN A 312 -17.71 -11.81 2.97
N ASP A 313 -17.49 -11.88 4.28
CA ASP A 313 -17.81 -10.84 5.24
C ASP A 313 -16.68 -9.85 5.51
N GLU A 314 -15.52 -9.97 4.82
CA GLU A 314 -14.46 -8.98 4.95
C GLU A 314 -14.89 -7.64 4.38
N TYR A 315 -14.63 -6.58 5.16
CA TYR A 315 -14.94 -5.22 4.76
C TYR A 315 -13.96 -4.25 5.41
N GLU A 316 -13.44 -3.32 4.62
CA GLU A 316 -12.53 -2.29 5.11
C GLU A 316 -12.97 -0.92 4.62
N ILE A 317 -12.79 0.09 5.45
CA ILE A 317 -12.98 1.50 5.11
C ILE A 317 -11.65 2.24 5.29
N LEU A 318 -11.22 2.87 4.21
CA LEU A 318 -10.11 3.81 4.19
C LEU A 318 -10.70 5.21 4.25
N ARG A 319 -10.48 5.93 5.34
CA ARG A 319 -11.00 7.28 5.57
C ARG A 319 -9.91 8.32 5.49
N VAL A 320 -10.20 9.41 4.80
CA VAL A 320 -9.39 10.62 4.84
C VAL A 320 -10.26 11.81 5.21
N VAL A 321 -9.84 12.56 6.20
CA VAL A 321 -10.46 13.83 6.59
C VAL A 321 -9.51 14.96 6.21
N VAL A 322 -9.97 15.88 5.37
CA VAL A 322 -9.23 17.07 4.97
C VAL A 322 -9.96 18.31 5.48
N ARG A 323 -9.23 19.17 6.18
CA ARG A 323 -9.76 20.42 6.73
C ARG A 323 -8.99 21.60 6.16
N GLY A 324 -9.72 22.61 5.77
CA GLY A 324 -9.14 23.81 5.15
C GLY A 324 -10.18 24.89 4.90
N SER A 325 -9.95 25.67 3.85
CA SER A 325 -10.95 26.67 3.42
C SER A 325 -11.22 26.59 1.92
N ARG A 326 -12.45 26.99 1.56
CA ARG A 326 -12.90 27.15 0.18
C ARG A 326 -13.74 28.42 0.09
N ARG A 327 -13.31 29.37 -0.74
CA ARG A 327 -13.97 30.68 -0.93
C ARG A 327 -14.18 31.46 0.38
N GLY A 328 -13.25 31.28 1.33
CA GLY A 328 -13.29 31.91 2.65
C GLY A 328 -14.00 31.10 3.74
N ASP A 329 -14.82 30.12 3.38
CA ASP A 329 -15.50 29.25 4.35
C ASP A 329 -14.59 28.15 4.86
N LEU A 330 -14.60 27.90 6.17
CA LEU A 330 -13.91 26.76 6.77
C LEU A 330 -14.73 25.50 6.54
N ILE A 331 -14.10 24.50 5.92
CA ILE A 331 -14.75 23.24 5.53
C ILE A 331 -13.95 22.03 6.00
N GLU A 332 -14.68 20.96 6.29
CA GLU A 332 -14.18 19.61 6.46
C GLU A 332 -14.76 18.72 5.35
N GLU A 333 -13.90 18.01 4.64
CA GLU A 333 -14.33 16.99 3.69
C GLU A 333 -13.81 15.63 4.15
N THR A 334 -14.73 14.72 4.43
CA THR A 334 -14.46 13.31 4.69
C THR A 334 -14.63 12.52 3.41
N VAL A 335 -13.62 11.76 3.03
CA VAL A 335 -13.64 10.89 1.85
C VAL A 335 -13.34 9.47 2.30
N ASP A 336 -14.29 8.58 2.08
CA ASP A 336 -14.23 7.16 2.43
C ASP A 336 -14.12 6.29 1.19
N CYS A 337 -13.19 5.33 1.18
CA CYS A 337 -13.20 4.26 0.21
C CYS A 337 -13.67 2.97 0.90
N HIS A 338 -14.81 2.47 0.47
CA HIS A 338 -15.43 1.25 0.96
C HIS A 338 -14.94 0.06 0.14
N THR A 339 -14.39 -0.93 0.82
CA THR A 339 -13.81 -2.11 0.18
C THR A 339 -14.43 -3.39 0.73
N PRO A 340 -15.44 -3.95 0.07
CA PRO A 340 -15.85 -5.33 0.29
C PRO A 340 -14.84 -6.28 -0.34
N GLY A 341 -14.86 -7.55 0.04
CA GLY A 341 -14.13 -8.59 -0.68
C GLY A 341 -14.66 -8.75 -2.12
N LYS A 342 -13.86 -9.34 -3.00
CA LYS A 342 -14.23 -9.67 -4.38
C LYS A 342 -14.30 -11.19 -4.56
N ALA A 343 -15.46 -11.75 -4.23
CA ALA A 343 -15.66 -13.19 -4.14
C ALA A 343 -15.43 -13.92 -5.47
N ASP A 344 -15.81 -13.30 -6.62
CA ASP A 344 -15.58 -13.86 -7.95
C ASP A 344 -14.10 -13.98 -8.33
N TRP A 345 -13.22 -13.27 -7.63
CA TRP A 345 -11.76 -13.38 -7.76
C TRP A 345 -11.13 -14.19 -6.64
N GLY A 346 -11.90 -14.61 -5.65
CA GLY A 346 -11.39 -15.28 -4.46
C GLY A 346 -10.50 -14.38 -3.61
N ILE A 347 -10.78 -13.07 -3.54
CA ILE A 347 -9.99 -12.07 -2.83
C ILE A 347 -10.87 -11.37 -1.79
N GLY A 348 -10.36 -11.20 -0.58
CA GLY A 348 -10.98 -10.42 0.49
C GLY A 348 -10.79 -8.91 0.31
N SER A 349 -10.94 -8.16 1.39
CA SER A 349 -10.73 -6.70 1.40
C SER A 349 -9.32 -6.28 0.99
N ASP A 350 -8.33 -7.17 1.04
CA ASP A 350 -6.96 -6.97 0.54
C ASP A 350 -6.85 -6.58 -0.93
N ILE A 351 -7.95 -6.68 -1.69
CA ILE A 351 -8.02 -6.18 -3.07
C ILE A 351 -7.60 -4.70 -3.13
N ASN A 352 -7.90 -3.91 -2.10
CA ASN A 352 -7.52 -2.50 -2.02
C ASN A 352 -6.01 -2.29 -1.90
N THR A 353 -5.26 -3.30 -1.46
CA THR A 353 -3.80 -3.20 -1.36
C THR A 353 -3.10 -3.64 -2.65
N GLY A 354 -3.58 -4.69 -3.30
CA GLY A 354 -2.93 -5.21 -4.50
C GLY A 354 -3.39 -4.55 -5.80
N SER A 355 -4.69 -4.35 -5.99
CA SER A 355 -5.25 -3.83 -7.25
C SER A 355 -4.79 -2.42 -7.63
N PRO A 356 -4.56 -1.46 -6.72
CA PRO A 356 -4.08 -0.14 -7.09
C PRO A 356 -2.79 -0.14 -7.90
N ALA A 357 -1.84 -1.03 -7.58
CA ALA A 357 -0.60 -1.15 -8.33
C ALA A 357 -0.83 -1.62 -9.78
N SER A 358 -1.76 -2.56 -9.97
CA SER A 358 -2.21 -2.99 -11.30
C SER A 358 -2.90 -1.84 -12.05
N ILE A 359 -3.80 -1.12 -11.38
CA ILE A 359 -4.54 0.02 -11.95
C ILE A 359 -3.57 1.07 -12.50
N VAL A 360 -2.63 1.56 -11.67
CA VAL A 360 -1.73 2.64 -12.09
C VAL A 360 -0.78 2.23 -13.22
N MET A 361 -0.38 0.96 -13.30
CA MET A 361 0.41 0.47 -14.42
C MET A 361 -0.40 0.42 -15.71
N GLN A 362 -1.68 0.09 -15.64
CA GLN A 362 -2.60 0.17 -16.78
C GLN A 362 -2.87 1.62 -17.17
N MET A 363 -3.07 2.53 -16.20
CA MET A 363 -3.24 3.98 -16.44
C MET A 363 -1.98 4.62 -17.05
N LEU A 364 -0.78 4.16 -16.69
CA LEU A 364 0.47 4.55 -17.35
C LEU A 364 0.53 4.05 -18.79
N ALA A 365 0.14 2.80 -19.01
CA ALA A 365 0.09 2.21 -20.33
C ALA A 365 -0.92 2.90 -21.24
N SER A 366 -2.11 3.28 -20.73
CA SER A 366 -3.15 4.01 -21.49
C SER A 366 -2.83 5.50 -21.69
N GLY A 367 -1.82 6.04 -20.99
CA GLY A 367 -1.52 7.47 -21.03
C GLY A 367 -2.38 8.34 -20.11
N GLU A 368 -3.21 7.76 -19.27
CA GLU A 368 -3.97 8.48 -18.23
C GLU A 368 -3.05 9.07 -17.14
N ILE A 369 -1.91 8.44 -16.89
CA ILE A 369 -0.84 8.99 -16.05
C ILE A 369 0.32 9.43 -16.94
N THR A 370 0.56 10.74 -16.99
CA THR A 370 1.66 11.35 -17.77
C THR A 370 2.80 11.87 -16.90
N ALA A 371 2.63 11.84 -15.57
CA ALA A 371 3.64 12.32 -14.62
C ALA A 371 4.99 11.59 -14.77
N ARG A 372 6.08 12.32 -14.53
CA ARG A 372 7.45 11.79 -14.55
C ARG A 372 8.21 12.23 -13.31
N GLY A 373 9.14 11.41 -12.87
CA GLY A 373 9.91 11.65 -11.66
C GLY A 373 9.69 10.57 -10.61
N CYS A 374 10.06 10.84 -9.37
CA CYS A 374 9.84 9.97 -8.22
C CYS A 374 8.78 10.63 -7.33
N LEU A 375 7.54 10.21 -7.47
CA LEU A 375 6.37 10.91 -6.97
C LEU A 375 5.47 10.02 -6.10
N PRO A 376 4.85 10.58 -5.05
CA PRO A 376 3.78 9.90 -4.33
C PRO A 376 2.45 9.97 -5.12
N PRO A 377 1.44 9.13 -4.76
CA PRO A 377 0.18 9.04 -5.49
C PRO A 377 -0.58 10.37 -5.58
N GLU A 378 -0.60 11.17 -4.52
CA GLU A 378 -1.27 12.48 -4.50
C GLU A 378 -0.68 13.50 -5.51
N ARG A 379 0.51 13.23 -6.06
CA ARG A 379 1.16 14.09 -7.05
C ARG A 379 1.13 13.55 -8.46
N ALA A 380 0.85 12.26 -8.63
CA ALA A 380 0.96 11.58 -9.92
C ALA A 380 -0.36 11.02 -10.43
N VAL A 381 -1.25 10.55 -9.55
CA VAL A 381 -2.45 9.80 -9.93
C VAL A 381 -3.66 10.73 -10.05
N PRO A 382 -4.30 10.87 -11.22
CA PRO A 382 -5.54 11.65 -11.35
C PRO A 382 -6.68 10.94 -10.62
N ALA A 383 -7.41 11.67 -9.74
CA ALA A 383 -8.35 11.09 -8.79
C ALA A 383 -9.55 10.42 -9.48
N GLU A 384 -10.28 11.17 -10.30
CA GLU A 384 -11.54 10.68 -10.89
C GLU A 384 -11.35 9.45 -11.81
N PRO A 385 -10.36 9.42 -12.74
CA PRO A 385 -10.07 8.20 -13.50
C PRO A 385 -9.70 7.01 -12.60
N PHE A 386 -8.90 7.25 -11.55
CA PHE A 386 -8.50 6.22 -10.62
C PHE A 386 -9.70 5.65 -9.85
N PHE A 387 -10.62 6.51 -9.38
CA PHE A 387 -11.85 6.07 -8.69
C PHE A 387 -12.74 5.23 -9.60
N ALA A 388 -12.88 5.60 -10.88
CA ALA A 388 -13.59 4.77 -11.85
C ALA A 388 -12.96 3.38 -12.03
N HIS A 389 -11.63 3.26 -11.90
CA HIS A 389 -10.95 1.96 -11.89
C HIS A 389 -11.17 1.17 -10.60
N LEU A 390 -11.27 1.84 -9.44
CA LEU A 390 -11.62 1.21 -8.16
C LEU A 390 -13.04 0.66 -8.19
N GLU A 391 -14.00 1.45 -8.67
CA GLU A 391 -15.41 1.07 -8.77
C GLU A 391 -15.62 -0.21 -9.61
N ARG A 392 -14.93 -0.33 -10.74
CA ARG A 392 -14.96 -1.56 -11.56
C ARG A 392 -14.48 -2.81 -10.81
N ARG A 393 -13.79 -2.63 -9.69
CA ARG A 393 -13.31 -3.69 -8.79
C ARG A 393 -14.16 -3.87 -7.54
N GLY A 394 -15.26 -3.10 -7.44
CA GLY A 394 -16.20 -3.14 -6.32
C GLY A 394 -15.83 -2.25 -5.15
N MET A 395 -14.84 -1.36 -5.30
CA MET A 395 -14.48 -0.37 -4.29
C MET A 395 -15.18 0.95 -4.56
N ALA A 396 -15.97 1.45 -3.60
CA ALA A 396 -16.78 2.65 -3.75
C ALA A 396 -16.21 3.83 -2.96
N VAL A 397 -16.12 5.00 -3.60
CA VAL A 397 -15.68 6.24 -2.94
C VAL A 397 -16.88 7.10 -2.58
N HIS A 398 -17.00 7.45 -1.30
CA HIS A 398 -18.06 8.31 -0.78
C HIS A 398 -17.46 9.59 -0.20
N ARG A 399 -18.16 10.70 -0.35
CA ARG A 399 -17.72 12.01 0.13
C ARG A 399 -18.79 12.67 0.98
N THR A 400 -18.37 13.27 2.08
CA THR A 400 -19.22 14.08 2.95
C THR A 400 -18.53 15.41 3.20
N LEU A 401 -19.20 16.51 2.86
CA LEU A 401 -18.74 17.86 3.07
C LEU A 401 -19.54 18.52 4.17
N GLY A 402 -18.86 19.16 5.11
CA GLY A 402 -19.49 19.91 6.18
C GLY A 402 -18.69 21.17 6.59
N PRO A 403 -19.28 22.03 7.43
CA PRO A 403 -18.57 23.14 8.02
C PRO A 403 -17.51 22.62 9.00
N TRP A 404 -16.37 23.29 9.06
CA TRP A 404 -15.33 23.04 10.06
C TRP A 404 -15.24 24.20 11.03
N SER A 405 -15.47 23.94 12.32
CA SER A 405 -15.18 24.90 13.39
C SER A 405 -13.83 24.57 14.00
N ARG A 406 -12.90 25.54 14.03
CA ARG A 406 -11.70 25.37 14.87
C ARG A 406 -12.17 25.23 16.31
N ALA A 407 -11.71 24.15 16.99
CA ALA A 407 -11.75 24.19 18.44
C ALA A 407 -10.99 25.45 18.87
N THR A 408 -11.68 26.40 19.48
CA THR A 408 -11.01 27.53 20.14
C THR A 408 -10.10 26.91 21.19
N ASP A 409 -8.79 27.17 21.07
CA ASP A 409 -7.82 26.85 22.10
C ASP A 409 -8.35 27.52 23.40
N SER A 410 -8.94 26.70 24.28
CA SER A 410 -9.37 27.09 25.65
C SER A 410 -8.29 26.70 26.64
#